data_709a40730105fada267e2ae64254daf7
#
_entry.id   709a40730105fada267e2ae64254daf7
#
_cell.length_a   1.000
_cell.length_b   1.000
_cell.length_c   1.000
_cell.angle_alpha   90.00
_cell.angle_beta   90.00
_cell.angle_gamma   90.00
#
_symmetry.space_group_name_H-M   'P 1'
#
loop_
_entity.id
_entity.type
_entity.pdbx_description
1 polymer ?
#
loop_
_entity_poly.entity_id
_entity_poly.type
_entity_poly.pdbx_seq_one_letter_code
_entity_poly.pdbx_strand_id
1 'polypeptide(L)'
;AAAAAAHYKLDNLTAIVDFNGLQISGKVTDVMDFTPIGDKFREFGWAVREIDGNNMDEIVEAFDALPFEEGKPSMIVAHTVKAKGLKEGEGKASYHYWNPSKEDCDALEKDLMEQLRGYEDEI
;
A
#
# COMPACT_ATOMS: atom_id res chain seq x y z
N ALA A 1 -7.49 -2.14 19.50
CA ALA A 1 -8.50 -2.07 18.41
C ALA A 1 -8.61 -3.40 17.67
N ALA A 2 -7.49 -4.03 17.18
CA ALA A 2 -7.54 -5.24 16.37
C ALA A 2 -8.26 -6.42 17.03
N ALA A 3 -7.89 -6.77 18.26
CA ALA A 3 -8.55 -7.85 19.00
C ALA A 3 -10.04 -7.59 19.24
N ALA A 4 -10.43 -6.33 19.49
CA ALA A 4 -11.84 -5.96 19.69
C ALA A 4 -12.66 -6.14 18.41
N ALA A 5 -12.12 -5.73 17.26
CA ALA A 5 -12.79 -5.89 15.97
C ALA A 5 -13.09 -7.38 15.66
N ALA A 6 -12.12 -8.26 15.89
CA ALA A 6 -12.31 -9.69 15.75
C ALA A 6 -13.29 -10.26 16.78
N HIS A 7 -13.19 -9.84 18.06
CA HIS A 7 -14.10 -10.27 19.12
C HIS A 7 -15.56 -9.95 18.79
N TYR A 8 -15.84 -8.74 18.27
CA TYR A 8 -17.18 -8.31 17.89
C TYR A 8 -17.58 -8.74 16.47
N LYS A 9 -16.73 -9.51 15.78
CA LYS A 9 -17.00 -10.06 14.44
C LYS A 9 -17.42 -9.00 13.43
N LEU A 10 -16.66 -7.90 13.39
CA LEU A 10 -16.94 -6.77 12.51
C LEU A 10 -16.56 -7.10 11.06
N ASP A 11 -17.32 -7.95 10.39
CA ASP A 11 -17.05 -8.38 9.01
C ASP A 11 -17.29 -7.28 7.96
N ASN A 12 -17.96 -6.20 8.35
CA ASN A 12 -18.08 -4.97 7.56
C ASN A 12 -16.91 -4.00 7.74
N LEU A 13 -15.91 -4.34 8.58
CA LEU A 13 -14.71 -3.53 8.78
C LEU A 13 -13.58 -4.05 7.88
N THR A 14 -13.06 -3.15 7.04
CA THR A 14 -11.85 -3.40 6.26
C THR A 14 -10.75 -2.42 6.68
N ALA A 15 -9.57 -2.95 6.98
CA ALA A 15 -8.38 -2.15 7.21
C ALA A 15 -7.36 -2.38 6.10
N ILE A 16 -6.63 -1.35 5.74
CA ILE A 16 -5.61 -1.40 4.71
C ILE A 16 -4.30 -0.89 5.30
N VAL A 17 -3.23 -1.65 5.10
CA VAL A 17 -1.86 -1.22 5.40
C VAL A 17 -1.14 -0.94 4.09
N ASP A 18 -0.77 0.32 3.86
CA ASP A 18 0.22 0.69 2.85
C ASP A 18 1.60 0.26 3.36
N PHE A 19 2.04 -0.94 2.93
CA PHE A 19 3.30 -1.53 3.35
C PHE A 19 4.39 -1.25 2.31
N ASN A 20 4.91 -0.02 2.31
CA ASN A 20 5.96 0.42 1.40
C ASN A 20 7.40 0.10 1.89
N GLY A 21 7.53 -0.63 2.99
CA GLY A 21 8.82 -1.04 3.57
C GLY A 21 9.63 0.08 4.22
N LEU A 22 9.08 1.30 4.29
CA LEU A 22 9.76 2.48 4.81
C LEU A 22 9.00 3.12 5.97
N GLN A 23 9.76 3.70 6.88
CA GLN A 23 9.32 4.68 7.87
C GLN A 23 10.03 6.01 7.59
N ILE A 24 9.62 7.09 8.24
CA ILE A 24 10.14 8.45 7.99
C ILE A 24 11.67 8.49 7.84
N SER A 25 12.39 7.79 8.72
CA SER A 25 13.86 7.86 8.83
C SER A 25 14.60 6.73 8.15
N GLY A 26 13.91 5.71 7.58
CA GLY A 26 14.60 4.59 6.96
C GLY A 26 13.72 3.38 6.71
N LYS A 27 14.35 2.22 6.54
CA LYS A 27 13.64 0.95 6.37
C LYS A 27 12.92 0.54 7.64
N VAL A 28 11.75 -0.07 7.48
CA VAL A 28 10.96 -0.61 8.62
C VAL A 28 11.80 -1.52 9.50
N THR A 29 12.61 -2.42 8.90
CA THR A 29 13.49 -3.34 9.62
C THR A 29 14.56 -2.68 10.48
N ASP A 30 14.96 -1.45 10.11
CA ASP A 30 16.05 -0.74 10.79
C ASP A 30 15.51 0.26 11.84
N VAL A 31 14.29 0.76 11.65
CA VAL A 31 13.66 1.76 12.54
C VAL A 31 12.83 1.10 13.62
N MET A 32 11.80 0.38 13.24
CA MET A 32 10.96 -0.44 14.12
C MET A 32 10.34 -1.56 13.30
N ASP A 33 10.89 -2.76 13.43
CA ASP A 33 10.41 -3.93 12.70
C ASP A 33 9.11 -4.47 13.32
N PHE A 34 8.03 -4.36 12.58
CA PHE A 34 6.73 -4.94 12.92
C PHE A 34 6.30 -6.03 11.93
N THR A 35 7.27 -6.54 11.14
CA THR A 35 6.99 -7.66 10.23
C THR A 35 6.97 -9.01 10.98
N PRO A 36 6.28 -10.01 10.45
CA PRO A 36 5.28 -9.95 9.37
C PRO A 36 3.93 -9.36 9.88
N ILE A 37 3.47 -8.28 9.25
CA ILE A 37 2.27 -7.58 9.73
C ILE A 37 1.01 -8.41 9.50
N GLY A 38 0.91 -9.07 8.34
CA GLY A 38 -0.26 -9.89 8.00
C GLY A 38 -0.48 -11.02 9.01
N ASP A 39 0.57 -11.74 9.41
CA ASP A 39 0.46 -12.84 10.38
C ASP A 39 0.00 -12.35 11.75
N LYS A 40 0.47 -11.18 12.19
CA LYS A 40 0.03 -10.58 13.45
C LYS A 40 -1.47 -10.31 13.46
N PHE A 41 -2.03 -9.85 12.33
CA PHE A 41 -3.49 -9.65 12.22
C PHE A 41 -4.25 -10.97 12.09
N ARG A 42 -3.69 -12.00 11.43
CA ARG A 42 -4.27 -13.35 11.43
C ARG A 42 -4.40 -13.91 12.86
N GLU A 43 -3.36 -13.73 13.68
CA GLU A 43 -3.38 -14.13 15.09
C GLU A 43 -4.41 -13.34 15.94
N PHE A 44 -4.73 -12.10 15.56
CA PHE A 44 -5.85 -11.36 16.15
C PHE A 44 -7.23 -11.84 15.67
N GLY A 45 -7.30 -12.77 14.71
CA GLY A 45 -8.55 -13.31 14.17
C GLY A 45 -9.11 -12.57 12.96
N TRP A 46 -8.28 -11.80 12.25
CA TRP A 46 -8.66 -11.14 10.99
C TRP A 46 -8.47 -12.07 9.79
N ALA A 47 -9.31 -11.92 8.78
CA ALA A 47 -9.05 -12.47 7.45
C ALA A 47 -8.13 -11.53 6.68
N VAL A 48 -6.96 -12.03 6.23
CA VAL A 48 -5.87 -11.19 5.69
C VAL A 48 -5.53 -11.61 4.27
N ARG A 49 -5.46 -10.64 3.35
CA ARG A 49 -4.85 -10.78 2.02
C ARG A 49 -3.66 -9.83 1.88
N GLU A 50 -2.65 -10.31 1.18
CA GLU A 50 -1.48 -9.52 0.78
C GLU A 50 -1.49 -9.38 -0.73
N ILE A 51 -1.31 -8.16 -1.22
CA ILE A 51 -1.42 -7.81 -2.65
C ILE A 51 -0.26 -6.92 -3.09
N ASP A 52 0.04 -6.87 -4.38
CA ASP A 52 0.77 -5.77 -4.97
C ASP A 52 -0.12 -4.52 -4.98
N GLY A 53 0.16 -3.58 -4.07
CA GLY A 53 -0.61 -2.34 -3.89
C GLY A 53 -0.38 -1.31 -5.00
N ASN A 54 0.44 -1.61 -6.01
CA ASN A 54 0.57 -0.82 -7.22
C ASN A 54 -0.03 -1.51 -8.46
N ASN A 55 -0.59 -2.72 -8.30
CA ASN A 55 -1.31 -3.45 -9.35
C ASN A 55 -2.82 -3.22 -9.21
N MET A 56 -3.41 -2.52 -10.19
CA MET A 56 -4.83 -2.15 -10.13
C MET A 56 -5.76 -3.37 -10.19
N ASP A 57 -5.40 -4.40 -10.92
CA ASP A 57 -6.20 -5.63 -11.04
C ASP A 57 -6.28 -6.36 -9.69
N GLU A 58 -5.13 -6.50 -8.99
CA GLU A 58 -5.12 -7.11 -7.65
C GLU A 58 -5.87 -6.28 -6.62
N ILE A 59 -5.81 -4.94 -6.73
CA ILE A 59 -6.58 -4.03 -5.86
C ILE A 59 -8.08 -4.26 -6.07
N VAL A 60 -8.56 -4.24 -7.31
CA VAL A 60 -9.98 -4.43 -7.64
C VAL A 60 -10.44 -5.82 -7.17
N GLU A 61 -9.69 -6.88 -7.48
CA GLU A 61 -10.01 -8.24 -7.05
C GLU A 61 -10.10 -8.35 -5.52
N ALA A 62 -9.20 -7.70 -4.79
CA ALA A 62 -9.23 -7.71 -3.32
C ALA A 62 -10.48 -7.02 -2.77
N PHE A 63 -10.88 -5.88 -3.34
CA PHE A 63 -12.10 -5.17 -2.91
C PHE A 63 -13.38 -5.92 -3.27
N ASP A 64 -13.46 -6.52 -4.45
CA ASP A 64 -14.63 -7.30 -4.90
C ASP A 64 -14.84 -8.55 -4.05
N ALA A 65 -13.77 -9.06 -3.42
CA ALA A 65 -13.83 -10.25 -2.57
C ALA A 65 -14.18 -9.95 -1.10
N LEU A 66 -14.46 -8.70 -0.73
CA LEU A 66 -14.83 -8.34 0.65
C LEU A 66 -16.28 -8.74 0.99
N PRO A 67 -16.55 -9.17 2.24
CA PRO A 67 -15.57 -9.55 3.27
C PRO A 67 -14.83 -10.83 2.89
N PHE A 68 -13.54 -10.94 3.25
CA PHE A 68 -12.76 -12.15 2.92
C PHE A 68 -13.27 -13.41 3.62
N GLU A 69 -13.89 -13.24 4.80
CA GLU A 69 -14.48 -14.33 5.57
C GLU A 69 -15.64 -13.77 6.42
N GLU A 70 -16.82 -14.40 6.36
CA GLU A 70 -17.97 -14.00 7.16
C GLU A 70 -17.65 -14.07 8.66
N GLY A 71 -18.07 -13.06 9.40
CA GLY A 71 -17.82 -12.93 10.84
C GLY A 71 -16.38 -12.56 11.22
N LYS A 72 -15.53 -12.18 10.25
CA LYS A 72 -14.18 -11.67 10.52
C LYS A 72 -13.95 -10.31 9.86
N PRO A 73 -13.30 -9.36 10.54
CA PRO A 73 -12.81 -8.16 9.89
C PRO A 73 -11.75 -8.50 8.83
N SER A 74 -11.71 -7.74 7.75
CA SER A 74 -10.80 -7.94 6.64
C SER A 74 -9.58 -7.00 6.72
N MET A 75 -8.39 -7.53 6.42
CA MET A 75 -7.15 -6.75 6.33
C MET A 75 -6.53 -6.95 4.95
N ILE A 76 -6.23 -5.85 4.29
CA ILE A 76 -5.41 -5.83 3.07
C ILE A 76 -4.03 -5.29 3.44
N VAL A 77 -2.99 -6.09 3.21
CA VAL A 77 -1.60 -5.64 3.27
C VAL A 77 -1.16 -5.35 1.84
N ALA A 78 -1.14 -4.07 1.48
CA ALA A 78 -0.77 -3.62 0.15
C ALA A 78 0.74 -3.35 0.11
N HIS A 79 1.49 -4.23 -0.56
CA HIS A 79 2.92 -4.02 -0.81
C HIS A 79 3.06 -2.97 -1.90
N THR A 80 3.53 -1.78 -1.55
CA THR A 80 3.67 -0.65 -2.44
C THR A 80 5.12 -0.22 -2.60
N VAL A 81 5.39 0.59 -3.61
CA VAL A 81 6.65 1.30 -3.77
C VAL A 81 6.41 2.79 -3.47
N LYS A 82 7.08 3.30 -2.43
CA LYS A 82 6.98 4.74 -2.10
C LYS A 82 7.33 5.59 -3.31
N ALA A 83 6.54 6.60 -3.60
CA ALA A 83 6.68 7.49 -4.77
C ALA A 83 6.66 6.75 -6.12
N LYS A 84 5.88 5.65 -6.24
CA LYS A 84 5.70 4.90 -7.49
C LYS A 84 5.35 5.83 -8.66
N GLY A 85 6.05 5.65 -9.79
CA GLY A 85 5.91 6.50 -10.98
C GLY A 85 6.92 7.66 -11.03
N LEU A 86 7.51 8.07 -9.91
CA LEU A 86 8.56 9.09 -9.87
C LEU A 86 9.93 8.40 -9.87
N LYS A 87 10.51 8.15 -11.04
CA LYS A 87 11.75 7.35 -11.23
C LYS A 87 12.87 7.69 -10.22
N GLU A 88 13.07 8.98 -9.93
CA GLU A 88 14.11 9.41 -9.00
C GLU A 88 13.72 9.24 -7.53
N GLY A 89 12.42 9.09 -7.24
CA GLY A 89 11.85 9.01 -5.90
C GLY A 89 11.53 7.61 -5.43
N GLU A 90 11.35 6.67 -6.36
CA GLU A 90 10.91 5.32 -6.03
C GLU A 90 11.77 4.66 -4.95
N GLY A 91 11.10 4.17 -3.90
CA GLY A 91 11.74 3.46 -2.80
C GLY A 91 12.64 4.30 -1.89
N LYS A 92 12.61 5.63 -1.98
CA LYS A 92 13.48 6.51 -1.18
C LYS A 92 12.73 7.13 0.00
N ALA A 93 13.24 6.90 1.22
CA ALA A 93 12.68 7.48 2.45
C ALA A 93 12.72 9.02 2.45
N SER A 94 13.71 9.64 1.79
CA SER A 94 13.84 11.10 1.68
C SER A 94 12.63 11.78 1.02
N TYR A 95 11.85 11.05 0.22
CA TYR A 95 10.63 11.57 -0.39
C TYR A 95 9.45 11.67 0.58
N HIS A 96 9.64 11.33 1.85
CA HIS A 96 8.59 11.54 2.87
C HIS A 96 8.33 13.03 3.13
N TYR A 97 9.38 13.85 3.11
CA TYR A 97 9.31 15.30 3.30
C TYR A 97 9.83 16.08 2.08
N TRP A 98 9.74 15.45 0.90
CA TRP A 98 10.19 16.14 -0.30
C TRP A 98 9.27 17.33 -0.63
N ASN A 99 9.91 18.47 -0.88
CA ASN A 99 9.24 19.70 -1.27
C ASN A 99 9.80 20.14 -2.62
N PRO A 100 9.14 19.76 -3.73
CA PRO A 100 9.63 20.03 -5.08
C PRO A 100 9.62 21.51 -5.42
N SER A 101 10.59 21.96 -6.20
CA SER A 101 10.56 23.24 -6.89
C SER A 101 9.54 23.20 -8.03
N LYS A 102 9.25 24.35 -8.63
CA LYS A 102 8.38 24.40 -9.82
C LYS A 102 9.03 23.65 -10.99
N GLU A 103 10.33 23.80 -11.17
CA GLU A 103 11.13 23.13 -12.20
C GLU A 103 11.09 21.61 -12.04
N ASP A 104 11.14 21.09 -10.80
CA ASP A 104 11.00 19.67 -10.51
C ASP A 104 9.59 19.17 -10.89
N CYS A 105 8.56 19.93 -10.55
CA CYS A 105 7.17 19.59 -10.92
C CYS A 105 6.97 19.54 -12.43
N ASP A 106 7.46 20.56 -13.16
CA ASP A 106 7.35 20.63 -14.62
C ASP A 106 8.06 19.46 -15.29
N ALA A 107 9.24 19.05 -14.78
CA ALA A 107 10.00 17.91 -15.28
C ALA A 107 9.28 16.58 -15.01
N LEU A 108 8.71 16.40 -13.81
CA LEU A 108 7.98 15.20 -13.44
C LEU A 108 6.67 15.05 -14.22
N GLU A 109 5.93 16.16 -14.41
CA GLU A 109 4.71 16.15 -15.22
C GLU A 109 5.00 15.65 -16.63
N LYS A 110 6.09 16.14 -17.23
CA LYS A 110 6.52 15.70 -18.57
C LYS A 110 6.84 14.20 -18.58
N ASP A 111 7.59 13.69 -17.60
CA ASP A 111 7.96 12.27 -17.52
C ASP A 111 6.71 11.39 -17.32
N LEU A 112 5.77 11.80 -16.46
CA LEU A 112 4.52 11.07 -16.25
C LEU A 112 3.63 11.06 -17.51
N MET A 113 3.57 12.17 -18.24
CA MET A 113 2.83 12.25 -19.49
C MET A 113 3.45 11.38 -20.60
N GLU A 114 4.77 11.24 -20.63
CA GLU A 114 5.45 10.31 -21.54
C GLU A 114 5.14 8.85 -21.20
N GLN A 115 5.11 8.51 -19.90
CA GLN A 115 4.71 7.17 -19.42
C GLN A 115 3.26 6.86 -19.81
N LEU A 116 2.34 7.80 -19.61
CA LEU A 116 0.92 7.63 -19.93
C LEU A 116 0.71 7.33 -21.42
N ARG A 117 1.39 8.05 -22.31
CA ARG A 117 1.32 7.78 -23.76
C ARG A 117 1.79 6.37 -24.12
N GLY A 118 2.82 5.85 -23.44
CA GLY A 118 3.27 4.48 -23.61
C GLY A 118 2.17 3.45 -23.33
N TYR A 119 1.35 3.69 -22.31
CA TYR A 119 0.21 2.82 -21.99
C TYR A 119 -0.94 2.93 -23.01
N GLU A 120 -1.20 4.13 -23.55
CA GLU A 120 -2.25 4.33 -24.57
C GLU A 120 -1.91 3.63 -25.91
N ASP A 121 -0.64 3.49 -26.23
CA ASP A 121 -0.18 2.82 -27.44
C ASP A 121 -0.21 1.26 -27.30
N GLU A 122 -0.39 0.71 -26.10
CA GLU A 122 -0.45 -0.73 -25.82
C GLU A 122 -1.90 -1.28 -25.77
N ILE A 123 -2.93 -0.41 -25.80
CA ILE A 123 -4.35 -0.76 -25.78
C ILE A 123 -4.94 -0.71 -27.18
#